data_6c34967a1c5e8015984e7d9bcae4ae99
#
_entry.id   6c34967a1c5e8015984e7d9bcae4ae99
#
_cell.length_a   1.000
_cell.length_b   1.000
_cell.length_c   1.000
_cell.angle_alpha   90.00
_cell.angle_beta   90.00
_cell.angle_gamma   90.00
#
_symmetry.space_group_name_H-M   'P 1'
#
loop_
_entity.id
_entity.type
_entity.pdbx_description
1 polymer ?
#
loop_
_entity_poly.entity_id
_entity_poly.type
_entity_poly.pdbx_seq_one_letter_code
_entity_poly.pdbx_strand_id
1 'polypeptide(L)'
;MLSWPRVAVTPVSRWPQRAATRTVDATDGFDLAQLTVGTLHHALDSEETAEFQAALDPINALAEATPGFVWRLVDDDGQSSSYVRLPGDDDPLSIVNMSVWADLDSLKHFMFKSGHAIYLRRRVEWFERSPVATSVCWWIPAGEIPDLADAHRRLLHLREHGPTAIGWPVNSPIDAVA
;
A
#
# COMPACT_ATOMS: atom_id res chain seq x y z
N MET A 1 -24.87 3.81 21.09
CA MET A 1 -24.32 2.78 20.21
C MET A 1 -24.30 3.32 18.79
N LEU A 2 -23.19 3.92 18.38
CA LEU A 2 -23.02 4.44 17.02
C LEU A 2 -22.50 3.28 16.17
N SER A 3 -23.31 2.81 15.25
CA SER A 3 -22.97 1.81 14.26
C SER A 3 -22.07 2.46 13.22
N TRP A 4 -20.82 2.04 13.11
CA TRP A 4 -19.92 2.44 12.04
C TRP A 4 -20.40 1.83 10.73
N PRO A 5 -20.40 2.58 9.61
CA PRO A 5 -20.65 2.00 8.30
C PRO A 5 -19.55 0.99 7.99
N ARG A 6 -19.93 -0.21 7.61
CA ARG A 6 -19.01 -1.20 7.04
C ARG A 6 -18.51 -0.63 5.71
N VAL A 7 -17.20 -0.38 5.60
CA VAL A 7 -16.55 -0.10 4.32
C VAL A 7 -16.84 -1.32 3.42
N ALA A 8 -17.71 -1.13 2.44
CA ALA A 8 -18.00 -2.16 1.45
C ALA A 8 -16.81 -2.23 0.48
N VAL A 9 -15.95 -3.22 0.65
CA VAL A 9 -14.94 -3.55 -0.36
C VAL A 9 -15.69 -4.11 -1.56
N THR A 10 -15.96 -3.25 -2.55
CA THR A 10 -16.54 -3.70 -3.82
C THR A 10 -15.46 -4.41 -4.61
N PRO A 11 -15.57 -5.71 -4.90
CA PRO A 11 -14.60 -6.36 -5.78
C PRO A 11 -14.74 -5.76 -7.18
N VAL A 12 -13.67 -5.15 -7.68
CA VAL A 12 -13.59 -4.73 -9.08
C VAL A 12 -13.69 -6.01 -9.93
N SER A 13 -14.86 -6.22 -10.53
CA SER A 13 -15.15 -7.37 -11.37
C SER A 13 -14.49 -7.19 -12.74
N ARG A 14 -13.25 -7.55 -12.85
CA ARG A 14 -12.53 -8.10 -14.00
C ARG A 14 -11.01 -7.99 -13.77
N TRP A 15 -10.47 -9.07 -13.26
CA TRP A 15 -9.03 -9.28 -13.31
C TRP A 15 -8.56 -9.36 -14.76
N PRO A 16 -7.56 -8.58 -15.20
CA PRO A 16 -6.83 -8.93 -16.42
C PRO A 16 -6.21 -10.30 -16.19
N GLN A 17 -6.45 -11.22 -17.13
CA GLN A 17 -5.86 -12.55 -17.08
C GLN A 17 -4.34 -12.42 -16.95
N ARG A 18 -3.76 -13.08 -15.95
CA ARG A 18 -2.30 -13.18 -15.76
C ARG A 18 -1.65 -13.56 -17.08
N ALA A 19 -0.81 -12.66 -17.62
CA ALA A 19 0.09 -13.04 -18.71
C ALA A 19 1.11 -14.04 -18.14
N ALA A 20 1.01 -15.28 -18.61
CA ALA A 20 1.87 -16.37 -18.16
C ALA A 20 3.32 -16.13 -18.59
N THR A 21 4.20 -15.93 -17.62
CA THR A 21 5.52 -16.59 -17.56
C THR A 21 6.09 -16.31 -16.17
N ARG A 22 5.73 -17.16 -15.21
CA ARG A 22 6.30 -17.14 -13.87
C ARG A 22 7.37 -18.23 -13.82
N THR A 23 8.61 -17.85 -13.56
CA THR A 23 9.64 -18.77 -13.08
C THR A 23 9.19 -19.30 -11.72
N VAL A 24 9.30 -20.61 -11.50
CA VAL A 24 8.90 -21.28 -10.25
C VAL A 24 9.87 -20.84 -9.16
N ASP A 25 9.50 -19.80 -8.42
CA ASP A 25 10.22 -19.32 -7.23
C ASP A 25 9.43 -19.69 -5.96
N ALA A 26 10.10 -19.62 -4.80
CA ALA A 26 9.55 -19.96 -3.48
C ALA A 26 8.28 -19.18 -3.07
N THR A 27 7.80 -18.25 -3.91
CA THR A 27 6.57 -17.47 -3.74
C THR A 27 5.39 -18.01 -4.55
N ASP A 28 5.52 -19.17 -5.22
CA ASP A 28 4.39 -19.77 -5.96
C ASP A 28 3.20 -20.01 -5.03
N GLY A 29 2.08 -19.38 -5.37
CA GLY A 29 0.86 -19.42 -4.56
C GLY A 29 0.66 -18.22 -3.62
N PHE A 30 1.60 -17.26 -3.58
CA PHE A 30 1.48 -16.05 -2.77
C PHE A 30 1.60 -14.77 -3.61
N ASP A 31 0.92 -13.74 -3.17
CA ASP A 31 1.09 -12.36 -3.62
C ASP A 31 1.65 -11.52 -2.46
N LEU A 32 2.33 -10.41 -2.78
CA LEU A 32 2.91 -9.52 -1.81
C LEU A 32 1.97 -8.35 -1.52
N ALA A 33 1.50 -8.24 -0.29
CA ALA A 33 0.75 -7.08 0.18
C ALA A 33 1.70 -6.05 0.82
N GLN A 34 1.38 -4.77 0.66
CA GLN A 34 2.07 -3.65 1.28
C GLN A 34 1.06 -2.65 1.82
N LEU A 35 1.27 -2.19 3.06
CA LEU A 35 0.63 -1.00 3.63
C LEU A 35 1.69 0.08 3.83
N THR A 36 1.36 1.33 3.48
CA THR A 36 2.13 2.52 3.84
C THR A 36 1.19 3.54 4.49
N VAL A 37 1.65 4.15 5.57
CA VAL A 37 0.97 5.25 6.26
C VAL A 37 1.90 6.44 6.37
N GLY A 38 1.34 7.63 6.44
CA GLY A 38 2.12 8.86 6.64
C GLY A 38 1.24 9.96 7.19
N THR A 39 1.85 10.96 7.80
CA THR A 39 1.19 12.19 8.24
C THR A 39 1.66 13.32 7.35
N LEU A 40 0.73 14.03 6.72
CA LEU A 40 1.04 15.22 5.92
C LEU A 40 1.36 16.41 6.84
N HIS A 41 2.14 17.35 6.32
CA HIS A 41 2.37 18.65 6.99
C HIS A 41 1.11 19.54 6.95
N HIS A 42 0.29 19.42 5.90
CA HIS A 42 -0.90 20.21 5.60
C HIS A 42 -2.01 19.31 5.07
N ALA A 43 -3.27 19.75 5.15
CA ALA A 43 -4.40 18.99 4.64
C ALA A 43 -4.24 18.65 3.15
N LEU A 44 -4.75 17.49 2.74
CA LEU A 44 -4.58 16.97 1.35
C LEU A 44 -5.15 17.92 0.28
N ASP A 45 -6.17 18.69 0.62
CA ASP A 45 -6.86 19.66 -0.25
C ASP A 45 -6.32 21.09 -0.11
N SER A 46 -5.19 21.27 0.59
CA SER A 46 -4.55 22.59 0.76
C SER A 46 -3.67 22.96 -0.44
N GLU A 47 -3.32 24.24 -0.56
CA GLU A 47 -2.42 24.74 -1.61
C GLU A 47 -1.02 24.12 -1.51
N GLU A 48 -0.54 23.87 -0.28
CA GLU A 48 0.79 23.32 0.01
C GLU A 48 0.92 21.85 -0.45
N THR A 49 -0.17 21.13 -0.52
CA THR A 49 -0.21 19.71 -0.98
C THR A 49 -0.72 19.56 -2.42
N ALA A 50 -1.07 20.64 -3.11
CA ALA A 50 -1.70 20.60 -4.44
C ALA A 50 -0.89 19.77 -5.46
N GLU A 51 0.45 19.87 -5.48
CA GLU A 51 1.30 19.07 -6.37
C GLU A 51 1.23 17.58 -6.01
N PHE A 52 1.26 17.24 -4.71
CA PHE A 52 1.10 15.85 -4.26
C PHE A 52 -0.27 15.29 -4.61
N GLN A 53 -1.33 16.05 -4.34
CA GLN A 53 -2.71 15.67 -4.67
C GLN A 53 -2.88 15.43 -6.19
N ALA A 54 -2.36 16.34 -7.02
CA ALA A 54 -2.42 16.19 -8.48
C ALA A 54 -1.63 14.98 -9.00
N ALA A 55 -0.67 14.47 -8.25
CA ALA A 55 0.12 13.30 -8.61
C ALA A 55 -0.57 11.97 -8.26
N LEU A 56 -1.59 11.95 -7.40
CA LEU A 56 -2.22 10.70 -6.93
C LEU A 56 -2.75 9.86 -8.09
N ASP A 57 -3.57 10.42 -8.98
CA ASP A 57 -4.16 9.68 -10.09
C ASP A 57 -3.12 9.20 -11.11
N PRO A 58 -2.19 10.05 -11.60
CA PRO A 58 -1.13 9.59 -12.49
C PRO A 58 -0.24 8.49 -11.91
N ILE A 59 0.08 8.58 -10.61
CA ILE A 59 0.91 7.56 -9.94
C ILE A 59 0.14 6.27 -9.69
N ASN A 60 -1.14 6.35 -9.34
CA ASN A 60 -1.99 5.16 -9.24
C ASN A 60 -2.15 4.47 -10.60
N ALA A 61 -2.38 5.21 -11.69
CA ALA A 61 -2.42 4.66 -13.04
C ALA A 61 -1.08 4.03 -13.46
N LEU A 62 0.05 4.62 -13.05
CA LEU A 62 1.37 4.05 -13.28
C LEU A 62 1.56 2.74 -12.52
N ALA A 63 1.08 2.64 -11.26
CA ALA A 63 1.11 1.40 -10.50
C ALA A 63 0.30 0.31 -11.20
N GLU A 64 -0.93 0.61 -11.61
CA GLU A 64 -1.83 -0.31 -12.31
C GLU A 64 -1.25 -0.81 -13.65
N ALA A 65 -0.46 0.03 -14.35
CA ALA A 65 0.21 -0.33 -15.59
C ALA A 65 1.55 -1.08 -15.38
N THR A 66 2.06 -1.13 -14.15
CA THR A 66 3.33 -1.80 -13.84
C THR A 66 3.16 -3.33 -13.87
N PRO A 67 4.01 -4.07 -14.61
CA PRO A 67 3.99 -5.54 -14.58
C PRO A 67 4.08 -6.07 -13.14
N GLY A 68 3.21 -7.03 -12.81
CA GLY A 68 3.12 -7.61 -11.46
C GLY A 68 2.24 -6.84 -10.49
N PHE A 69 1.63 -5.72 -10.89
CA PHE A 69 0.56 -5.10 -10.10
C PHE A 69 -0.66 -6.02 -10.04
N VAL A 70 -1.25 -6.16 -8.84
CA VAL A 70 -2.41 -7.03 -8.61
C VAL A 70 -3.62 -6.22 -8.17
N TRP A 71 -3.48 -5.38 -7.16
CA TRP A 71 -4.60 -4.64 -6.57
C TRP A 71 -4.11 -3.42 -5.77
N ARG A 72 -4.95 -2.42 -5.60
CA ARG A 72 -4.78 -1.34 -4.63
C ARG A 72 -6.07 -0.99 -3.90
N LEU A 73 -5.93 -0.44 -2.70
CA LEU A 73 -7.01 0.15 -1.95
C LEU A 73 -7.51 1.41 -2.66
N VAL A 74 -8.82 1.55 -2.72
CA VAL A 74 -9.54 2.75 -3.16
C VAL A 74 -10.55 3.13 -2.08
N ASP A 75 -11.01 4.38 -2.09
CA ASP A 75 -12.14 4.81 -1.29
C ASP A 75 -13.48 4.30 -1.86
N ASP A 76 -14.59 4.65 -1.23
CA ASP A 76 -15.93 4.21 -1.63
C ASP A 76 -16.35 4.75 -3.02
N ASP A 77 -15.75 5.84 -3.47
CA ASP A 77 -15.98 6.44 -4.80
C ASP A 77 -15.00 5.90 -5.86
N GLY A 78 -14.11 4.98 -5.50
CA GLY A 78 -13.11 4.39 -6.39
C GLY A 78 -11.87 5.27 -6.62
N GLN A 79 -11.68 6.30 -5.81
CA GLN A 79 -10.57 7.24 -5.90
C GLN A 79 -9.32 6.73 -5.14
N SER A 80 -8.40 7.62 -4.83
CA SER A 80 -7.20 7.30 -4.09
C SER A 80 -7.50 6.85 -2.65
N SER A 81 -6.79 5.82 -2.17
CA SER A 81 -6.79 5.41 -0.76
C SER A 81 -6.33 6.50 0.21
N SER A 82 -5.78 7.61 -0.28
CA SER A 82 -5.41 8.77 0.54
C SER A 82 -6.60 9.39 1.29
N TYR A 83 -7.82 9.10 0.90
CA TYR A 83 -9.04 9.50 1.60
C TYR A 83 -9.55 8.46 2.60
N VAL A 84 -8.95 7.26 2.64
CA VAL A 84 -9.26 6.20 3.59
C VAL A 84 -8.53 6.45 4.91
N ARG A 85 -9.10 6.03 6.04
CA ARG A 85 -8.49 6.12 7.37
C ARG A 85 -8.28 4.74 7.96
N LEU A 86 -7.20 4.59 8.73
CA LEU A 86 -7.01 3.40 9.54
C LEU A 86 -8.08 3.30 10.63
N PRO A 87 -8.44 2.09 11.06
CA PRO A 87 -9.33 1.91 12.19
C PRO A 87 -8.81 2.63 13.45
N GLY A 88 -9.59 3.56 13.97
CA GLY A 88 -9.26 4.35 15.17
C GLY A 88 -8.31 5.54 14.93
N ASP A 89 -8.00 5.85 13.68
CA ASP A 89 -7.22 7.03 13.31
C ASP A 89 -8.18 8.15 12.85
N ASP A 90 -8.32 9.20 13.66
CA ASP A 90 -9.15 10.36 13.39
C ASP A 90 -8.30 11.57 12.92
N ASP A 91 -7.00 11.41 12.71
CA ASP A 91 -6.12 12.48 12.24
C ASP A 91 -6.42 12.82 10.77
N PRO A 92 -6.88 14.06 10.47
CA PRO A 92 -7.20 14.47 9.10
C PRO A 92 -5.96 14.55 8.19
N LEU A 93 -4.76 14.58 8.77
CA LEU A 93 -3.48 14.62 8.03
C LEU A 93 -2.94 13.22 7.72
N SER A 94 -3.54 12.17 8.25
CA SER A 94 -3.15 10.79 7.96
C SER A 94 -3.44 10.42 6.51
N ILE A 95 -2.48 9.77 5.87
CA ILE A 95 -2.60 9.18 4.53
C ILE A 95 -2.35 7.69 4.61
N VAL A 96 -3.20 6.93 3.93
CA VAL A 96 -3.08 5.47 3.83
C VAL A 96 -2.90 5.08 2.36
N ASN A 97 -1.98 4.17 2.10
CA ASN A 97 -1.87 3.49 0.81
C ASN A 97 -1.67 2.00 1.05
N MET A 98 -2.44 1.16 0.35
CA MET A 98 -2.31 -0.29 0.41
C MET A 98 -2.41 -0.87 -0.99
N SER A 99 -1.49 -1.78 -1.33
CA SER A 99 -1.42 -2.41 -2.64
C SER A 99 -0.96 -3.86 -2.56
N VAL A 100 -1.26 -4.64 -3.60
CA VAL A 100 -0.86 -6.04 -3.76
C VAL A 100 -0.09 -6.20 -5.07
N TRP A 101 0.98 -6.96 -5.03
CA TRP A 101 1.91 -7.20 -6.12
C TRP A 101 2.17 -8.71 -6.26
N ALA A 102 2.44 -9.16 -7.48
CA ALA A 102 2.76 -10.57 -7.74
C ALA A 102 4.05 -11.03 -7.03
N ASP A 103 4.98 -10.09 -6.80
CA ASP A 103 6.27 -10.35 -6.19
C ASP A 103 6.94 -9.06 -5.67
N LEU A 104 8.04 -9.24 -4.94
CA LEU A 104 8.81 -8.14 -4.36
C LEU A 104 9.54 -7.30 -5.41
N ASP A 105 9.98 -7.91 -6.51
CA ASP A 105 10.72 -7.21 -7.56
C ASP A 105 9.82 -6.24 -8.33
N SER A 106 8.58 -6.62 -8.57
CA SER A 106 7.54 -5.76 -9.16
C SER A 106 7.26 -4.54 -8.28
N LEU A 107 7.08 -4.73 -6.96
CA LEU A 107 6.93 -3.63 -6.01
C LEU A 107 8.15 -2.72 -6.00
N LYS A 108 9.37 -3.27 -5.90
CA LYS A 108 10.62 -2.50 -5.91
C LYS A 108 10.83 -1.75 -7.22
N HIS A 109 10.45 -2.35 -8.35
CA HIS A 109 10.50 -1.67 -9.64
C HIS A 109 9.62 -0.42 -9.64
N PHE A 110 8.36 -0.56 -9.23
CA PHE A 110 7.45 0.56 -9.10
C PHE A 110 8.01 1.63 -8.15
N MET A 111 8.42 1.25 -6.95
CA MET A 111 8.86 2.20 -5.93
C MET A 111 10.12 2.97 -6.31
N PHE A 112 11.11 2.32 -6.93
CA PHE A 112 12.47 2.85 -7.05
C PHE A 112 12.94 3.11 -8.48
N LYS A 113 12.26 2.51 -9.49
CA LYS A 113 12.71 2.58 -10.90
C LYS A 113 11.67 3.21 -11.83
N SER A 114 10.46 3.50 -11.34
CA SER A 114 9.42 4.18 -12.10
C SER A 114 9.33 5.68 -11.78
N GLY A 115 8.36 6.38 -12.36
CA GLY A 115 8.04 7.78 -12.02
C GLY A 115 7.71 8.02 -10.55
N HIS A 116 7.22 7.00 -9.82
CA HIS A 116 6.98 7.05 -8.38
C HIS A 116 8.25 7.43 -7.59
N ALA A 117 9.43 7.00 -8.04
CA ALA A 117 10.70 7.30 -7.36
C ALA A 117 10.98 8.79 -7.19
N ILE A 118 10.43 9.66 -8.05
CA ILE A 118 10.56 11.12 -7.96
C ILE A 118 9.85 11.60 -6.69
N TYR A 119 8.61 11.20 -6.49
CA TYR A 119 7.80 11.58 -5.32
C TYR A 119 8.34 10.95 -4.03
N LEU A 120 8.80 9.71 -4.09
CA LEU A 120 9.41 9.05 -2.94
C LEU A 120 10.66 9.80 -2.43
N ARG A 121 11.50 10.33 -3.34
CA ARG A 121 12.67 11.16 -2.96
C ARG A 121 12.28 12.51 -2.36
N ARG A 122 11.20 13.09 -2.85
CA ARG A 122 10.67 14.38 -2.42
C ARG A 122 9.70 14.30 -1.25
N ARG A 123 9.39 13.10 -0.72
CA ARG A 123 8.35 12.88 0.29
C ARG A 123 8.44 13.80 1.51
N VAL A 124 9.64 14.24 1.88
CA VAL A 124 9.86 15.16 3.01
C VAL A 124 9.27 16.55 2.80
N GLU A 125 8.90 16.90 1.58
CA GLU A 125 8.22 18.15 1.25
C GLU A 125 6.76 18.14 1.72
N TRP A 126 6.14 16.96 1.77
CA TRP A 126 4.73 16.80 2.11
C TRP A 126 4.47 16.04 3.41
N PHE A 127 5.39 15.13 3.81
CA PHE A 127 5.20 14.22 4.94
C PHE A 127 6.14 14.50 6.10
N GLU A 128 5.59 14.38 7.30
CA GLU A 128 6.35 14.38 8.53
C GLU A 128 7.35 13.22 8.59
N ARG A 129 8.44 13.42 9.30
CA ARG A 129 9.38 12.35 9.61
C ARG A 129 8.85 11.51 10.76
N SER A 130 8.66 10.23 10.53
CA SER A 130 8.25 9.30 11.57
C SER A 130 9.47 8.64 12.22
N PRO A 131 9.52 8.53 13.56
CA PRO A 131 10.56 7.77 14.27
C PRO A 131 10.34 6.26 14.23
N VAL A 132 9.19 5.80 13.74
CA VAL A 132 8.80 4.39 13.66
C VAL A 132 8.52 3.97 12.22
N ALA A 133 8.42 2.66 11.97
CA ALA A 133 8.09 2.13 10.66
C ALA A 133 6.75 2.70 10.15
N THR A 134 6.76 3.20 8.91
CA THR A 134 5.58 3.74 8.22
C THR A 134 5.08 2.81 7.13
N SER A 135 5.78 1.71 6.85
CA SER A 135 5.40 0.74 5.82
C SER A 135 5.66 -0.67 6.30
N VAL A 136 4.80 -1.59 5.92
CA VAL A 136 4.92 -3.02 6.19
C VAL A 136 4.55 -3.82 4.95
N CYS A 137 5.32 -4.88 4.69
CA CYS A 137 5.05 -5.89 3.66
C CYS A 137 4.75 -7.23 4.31
N TRP A 138 3.92 -8.05 3.67
CA TRP A 138 3.65 -9.44 4.08
C TRP A 138 3.12 -10.25 2.89
N TRP A 139 3.28 -11.56 2.96
CA TRP A 139 2.73 -12.48 1.96
C TRP A 139 1.28 -12.82 2.27
N ILE A 140 0.47 -12.90 1.23
CA ILE A 140 -0.93 -13.35 1.26
C ILE A 140 -1.13 -14.46 0.23
N PRO A 141 -2.08 -15.39 0.38
CA PRO A 141 -2.44 -16.33 -0.68
C PRO A 141 -2.78 -15.60 -1.98
N ALA A 142 -2.29 -16.12 -3.10
CA ALA A 142 -2.47 -15.47 -4.39
C ALA A 142 -3.95 -15.29 -4.75
N GLY A 143 -4.33 -14.06 -5.10
CA GLY A 143 -5.69 -13.68 -5.42
C GLY A 143 -6.55 -13.26 -4.22
N GLU A 144 -6.02 -13.27 -2.99
CA GLU A 144 -6.70 -12.67 -1.85
C GLU A 144 -6.53 -11.14 -1.82
N ILE A 145 -7.49 -10.47 -1.20
CA ILE A 145 -7.46 -9.02 -0.96
C ILE A 145 -7.25 -8.81 0.55
N PRO A 146 -6.22 -8.06 0.96
CA PRO A 146 -5.93 -7.85 2.37
C PRO A 146 -6.97 -6.94 3.03
N ASP A 147 -7.29 -7.22 4.28
CA ASP A 147 -8.12 -6.38 5.15
C ASP A 147 -7.29 -5.25 5.76
N LEU A 148 -7.83 -4.03 5.79
CA LEU A 148 -7.12 -2.84 6.28
C LEU A 148 -6.82 -2.91 7.79
N ALA A 149 -7.73 -3.50 8.59
CA ALA A 149 -7.51 -3.66 10.02
C ALA A 149 -6.42 -4.69 10.30
N ASP A 150 -6.34 -5.78 9.50
CA ASP A 150 -5.23 -6.73 9.57
C ASP A 150 -3.90 -6.09 9.17
N ALA A 151 -3.88 -5.33 8.06
CA ALA A 151 -2.71 -4.58 7.62
C ALA A 151 -2.19 -3.63 8.70
N HIS A 152 -3.09 -2.92 9.39
CA HIS A 152 -2.73 -2.05 10.51
C HIS A 152 -2.13 -2.84 11.69
N ARG A 153 -2.73 -3.98 12.09
CA ARG A 153 -2.16 -4.84 13.13
C ARG A 153 -0.74 -5.32 12.78
N ARG A 154 -0.46 -5.65 11.51
CA ARG A 154 0.87 -6.05 11.04
C ARG A 154 1.89 -4.91 11.13
N LEU A 155 1.48 -3.68 10.80
CA LEU A 155 2.33 -2.50 10.98
C LEU A 155 2.67 -2.26 12.46
N LEU A 156 1.68 -2.38 13.35
CA LEU A 156 1.90 -2.26 14.79
C LEU A 156 2.83 -3.36 15.32
N HIS A 157 2.63 -4.60 14.85
CA HIS A 157 3.52 -5.72 15.19
C HIS A 157 4.97 -5.46 14.75
N LEU A 158 5.17 -4.97 13.51
CA LEU A 158 6.50 -4.60 13.02
C LEU A 158 7.15 -3.51 13.89
N ARG A 159 6.39 -2.52 14.33
CA ARG A 159 6.88 -1.44 15.22
C ARG A 159 7.32 -1.95 16.59
N GLU A 160 6.61 -2.93 17.13
CA GLU A 160 6.87 -3.49 18.47
C GLU A 160 7.96 -4.56 18.46
N HIS A 161 7.96 -5.45 17.47
CA HIS A 161 8.77 -6.67 17.49
C HIS A 161 9.89 -6.69 16.43
N GLY A 162 9.92 -5.70 15.51
CA GLY A 162 10.82 -5.73 14.35
C GLY A 162 10.32 -6.69 13.24
N PRO A 163 11.17 -6.93 12.22
CA PRO A 163 10.81 -7.78 11.08
C PRO A 163 10.55 -9.23 11.50
N THR A 164 9.39 -9.77 11.13
CA THR A 164 8.98 -11.17 11.32
C THR A 164 8.18 -11.64 10.10
N ALA A 165 7.82 -12.93 10.02
CA ALA A 165 6.91 -13.44 8.98
C ALA A 165 5.52 -12.79 9.00
N ILE A 166 5.11 -12.13 10.10
CA ILE A 166 3.85 -11.38 10.21
C ILE A 166 3.93 -10.08 9.40
N GLY A 167 5.10 -9.41 9.40
CA GLY A 167 5.31 -8.18 8.66
C GLY A 167 6.77 -7.72 8.71
N TRP A 168 7.25 -7.16 7.60
CA TRP A 168 8.64 -6.73 7.42
C TRP A 168 8.74 -5.50 6.51
N PRO A 169 9.81 -4.69 6.60
CA PRO A 169 10.00 -3.56 5.69
C PRO A 169 10.55 -4.03 4.33
N VAL A 170 10.22 -3.33 3.25
CA VAL A 170 10.57 -3.68 1.87
C VAL A 170 12.06 -3.95 1.62
N ASN A 171 12.94 -3.37 2.44
CA ASN A 171 14.39 -3.53 2.35
C ASN A 171 14.96 -4.66 3.24
N SER A 172 14.11 -5.35 4.00
CA SER A 172 14.48 -6.52 4.82
C SER A 172 13.45 -7.63 4.64
N PRO A 173 13.33 -8.18 3.42
CA PRO A 173 12.30 -9.15 3.09
C PRO A 173 12.47 -10.45 3.87
N ILE A 174 11.33 -11.10 4.14
CA ILE A 174 11.25 -12.46 4.68
C ILE A 174 10.49 -13.30 3.66
N ASP A 175 11.02 -14.47 3.33
CA ASP A 175 10.44 -15.36 2.33
C ASP A 175 9.06 -15.88 2.76
N ALA A 176 8.22 -16.18 1.77
CA ALA A 176 6.95 -16.84 2.02
C ALA A 176 7.21 -18.24 2.60
N VAL A 177 6.54 -18.57 3.69
CA VAL A 177 6.57 -19.91 4.29
C VAL A 177 5.31 -20.63 3.86
N ALA A 178 5.48 -21.73 3.13
CA ALA A 178 4.39 -22.61 2.70
C ALA A 178 3.76 -23.34 3.90
#